data_02d06f5c084fa9912396d7c68b9b0466
#
_entry.id   02d06f5c084fa9912396d7c68b9b0466
#
_cell.length_a   1.000
_cell.length_b   1.000
_cell.length_c   1.000
_cell.angle_alpha   90.00
_cell.angle_beta   90.00
_cell.angle_gamma   90.00
#
_symmetry.space_group_name_H-M   'P 1'
#
loop_
_entity.id
_entity.type
_entity.pdbx_description
1 polymer ?
#
loop_
_entity_poly.entity_id
_entity_poly.type
_entity_poly.pdbx_seq_one_letter_code
_entity_poly.pdbx_strand_id
1 'polypeptide(L)'
;TETYTTTDSKGRTVTRTRTKTKTEWRSLSGHHAVYVSDHVVTASRGLPNEELEAIEPFDLRALRRYGPKLVSGWVAEEPSYAPAECIQLARREAMAGIGRELHGFMPGDKHRNLQYSTEFDGEDLELTLLPVWVLPVRYDEEKPVVRLLVNGQTGKIFGKAPTSWLKVTFAVLLAIAVFAGAFIAFRELT
;
A
#
# COMPACT_ATOMS: atom_id res chain seq x y z
N THR A 1 3.67 -33.67 20.78
CA THR A 1 3.78 -33.52 22.23
C THR A 1 4.91 -34.43 22.71
N GLU A 2 5.96 -33.85 23.31
CA GLU A 2 7.07 -34.59 23.88
C GLU A 2 6.94 -34.57 25.40
N THR A 3 7.09 -35.73 26.01
CA THR A 3 7.08 -35.88 27.47
C THR A 3 8.52 -36.05 27.95
N TYR A 4 8.96 -35.23 28.88
CA TYR A 4 10.29 -35.32 29.48
C TYR A 4 10.22 -35.33 31.00
N THR A 5 11.17 -35.99 31.61
CA THR A 5 11.26 -36.12 33.06
C THR A 5 12.28 -35.12 33.59
N THR A 6 11.92 -34.32 34.56
CA THR A 6 12.80 -33.39 35.26
C THR A 6 12.72 -33.60 36.77
N THR A 7 13.77 -33.22 37.49
CA THR A 7 13.79 -33.30 38.95
C THR A 7 13.43 -31.92 39.52
N ASP A 8 12.45 -31.87 40.40
CA ASP A 8 12.05 -30.66 41.12
C ASP A 8 13.09 -30.28 42.20
N SER A 9 13.05 -29.06 42.68
CA SER A 9 13.92 -28.51 43.73
C SER A 9 13.93 -29.33 45.05
N LYS A 10 12.95 -30.21 45.21
CA LYS A 10 12.81 -31.17 46.35
C LYS A 10 13.29 -32.58 46.03
N GLY A 11 14.01 -32.79 44.93
CA GLY A 11 14.53 -34.09 44.53
C GLY A 11 13.49 -35.10 44.01
N ARG A 12 12.25 -34.63 43.69
CA ARG A 12 11.20 -35.50 43.16
C ARG A 12 11.22 -35.48 41.63
N THR A 13 11.09 -36.64 41.04
CA THR A 13 10.95 -36.80 39.60
C THR A 13 9.57 -36.37 39.16
N VAL A 14 9.47 -35.33 38.33
CA VAL A 14 8.22 -34.79 37.79
C VAL A 14 8.24 -34.93 36.27
N THR A 15 7.19 -35.56 35.76
CA THR A 15 6.97 -35.66 34.31
C THR A 15 6.31 -34.38 33.81
N ARG A 16 6.96 -33.70 32.87
CA ARG A 16 6.41 -32.52 32.20
C ARG A 16 6.18 -32.81 30.74
N THR A 17 5.09 -32.25 30.21
CA THR A 17 4.71 -32.36 28.82
C THR A 17 4.96 -31.02 28.12
N ARG A 18 5.69 -31.05 27.03
CA ARG A 18 5.93 -29.87 26.16
C ARG A 18 5.35 -30.12 24.79
N THR A 19 4.52 -29.21 24.34
CA THR A 19 4.06 -29.21 22.94
C THR A 19 5.14 -28.60 22.06
N LYS A 20 5.64 -29.37 21.10
CA LYS A 20 6.60 -28.91 20.11
C LYS A 20 5.91 -28.84 18.76
N THR A 21 5.77 -27.66 18.22
CA THR A 21 5.23 -27.47 16.88
C THR A 21 6.32 -27.78 15.86
N LYS A 22 6.06 -28.71 14.96
CA LYS A 22 6.97 -29.04 13.85
C LYS A 22 6.34 -28.54 12.54
N THR A 23 7.07 -27.75 11.80
CA THR A 23 6.63 -27.29 10.47
C THR A 23 6.96 -28.32 9.42
N GLU A 24 5.97 -28.83 8.74
CA GLU A 24 6.11 -29.68 7.55
C GLU A 24 5.91 -28.83 6.31
N TRP A 25 6.84 -28.92 5.36
CA TRP A 25 6.77 -28.22 4.11
C TRP A 25 6.38 -29.16 2.98
N ARG A 26 5.36 -28.78 2.20
CA ARG A 26 4.91 -29.53 1.03
C ARG A 26 4.99 -28.66 -0.20
N SER A 27 5.39 -29.23 -1.32
CA SER A 27 5.32 -28.57 -2.62
C SER A 27 3.87 -28.51 -3.07
N LEU A 28 3.46 -27.35 -3.59
CA LEU A 28 2.13 -27.14 -4.12
C LEU A 28 2.27 -26.49 -5.51
N SER A 29 1.41 -26.89 -6.45
CA SER A 29 1.23 -26.23 -7.73
C SER A 29 -0.25 -26.17 -8.06
N GLY A 30 -0.68 -25.15 -8.79
CA GLY A 30 -2.09 -24.99 -9.15
C GLY A 30 -2.31 -23.80 -10.07
N HIS A 31 -3.57 -23.57 -10.42
CA HIS A 31 -4.01 -22.44 -11.21
C HIS A 31 -5.03 -21.65 -10.39
N HIS A 32 -4.97 -20.36 -10.53
CA HIS A 32 -5.92 -19.44 -9.93
C HIS A 32 -6.38 -18.44 -10.98
N ALA A 33 -7.68 -18.16 -11.03
CA ALA A 33 -8.24 -17.16 -11.91
C ALA A 33 -8.91 -16.07 -11.06
N VAL A 34 -8.65 -14.84 -11.40
CA VAL A 34 -9.17 -13.66 -10.72
C VAL A 34 -9.77 -12.72 -11.74
N TYR A 35 -10.93 -12.17 -11.45
CA TYR A 35 -11.52 -11.11 -12.22
C TYR A 35 -11.15 -9.76 -11.59
N VAL A 36 -10.47 -8.93 -12.37
CA VAL A 36 -10.05 -7.59 -11.96
C VAL A 36 -10.93 -6.57 -12.68
N SER A 37 -11.67 -5.77 -11.94
CA SER A 37 -12.53 -4.72 -12.49
C SER A 37 -12.26 -3.39 -11.80
N ASP A 38 -12.70 -2.32 -12.45
CA ASP A 38 -12.75 -0.98 -11.86
C ASP A 38 -11.38 -0.42 -11.44
N HIS A 39 -10.32 -0.84 -12.12
CA HIS A 39 -9.01 -0.22 -11.98
C HIS A 39 -8.98 1.13 -12.70
N VAL A 40 -8.66 2.17 -11.96
CA VAL A 40 -8.52 3.52 -12.48
C VAL A 40 -7.04 3.86 -12.61
N VAL A 41 -6.61 4.15 -13.83
CA VAL A 41 -5.24 4.59 -14.11
C VAL A 41 -5.25 5.94 -14.80
N THR A 42 -4.21 6.73 -14.56
CA THR A 42 -4.13 8.04 -15.19
C THR A 42 -3.91 7.94 -16.70
N ALA A 43 -4.66 8.75 -17.45
CA ALA A 43 -4.40 9.00 -18.87
C ALA A 43 -3.61 10.29 -19.10
N SER A 44 -3.24 11.01 -18.03
CA SER A 44 -2.60 12.32 -18.10
C SER A 44 -1.25 12.35 -17.39
N ARG A 45 -0.29 13.03 -17.99
CA ARG A 45 1.01 13.35 -17.37
C ARG A 45 0.89 14.43 -16.29
N GLY A 46 -0.17 15.22 -16.30
CA GLY A 46 -0.44 16.26 -15.31
C GLY A 46 -0.80 15.69 -13.94
N LEU A 47 -1.35 14.48 -13.89
CA LEU A 47 -1.67 13.76 -12.67
C LEU A 47 -0.97 12.40 -12.66
N PRO A 48 0.18 12.25 -11.98
CA PRO A 48 0.86 10.97 -11.84
C PRO A 48 -0.04 9.89 -11.21
N ASN A 49 0.12 8.64 -11.64
CA ASN A 49 -0.72 7.53 -11.18
C ASN A 49 -0.70 7.34 -9.66
N GLU A 50 0.46 7.46 -9.02
CA GLU A 50 0.61 7.37 -7.56
C GLU A 50 -0.22 8.43 -6.81
N GLU A 51 -0.39 9.61 -7.41
CA GLU A 51 -1.19 10.70 -6.84
C GLU A 51 -2.69 10.46 -7.04
N LEU A 52 -3.07 9.83 -8.17
CA LEU A 52 -4.43 9.38 -8.43
C LEU A 52 -4.85 8.29 -7.44
N GLU A 53 -4.04 7.24 -7.29
CA GLU A 53 -4.25 6.16 -6.31
C GLU A 53 -4.40 6.71 -4.88
N ALA A 54 -3.62 7.72 -4.52
CA ALA A 54 -3.66 8.30 -3.19
C ALA A 54 -5.00 8.98 -2.86
N ILE A 55 -5.75 9.45 -3.86
CA ILE A 55 -7.08 10.06 -3.68
C ILE A 55 -8.24 9.11 -3.97
N GLU A 56 -8.00 7.88 -4.42
CA GLU A 56 -9.05 6.86 -4.59
C GLU A 56 -9.71 6.49 -3.24
N PRO A 57 -10.91 5.90 -3.24
CA PRO A 57 -11.68 5.44 -4.39
C PRO A 57 -12.52 6.53 -5.06
N PHE A 58 -12.84 6.30 -6.33
CA PHE A 58 -13.88 7.01 -7.05
C PHE A 58 -15.13 6.14 -7.19
N ASP A 59 -16.29 6.74 -7.12
CA ASP A 59 -17.56 6.04 -7.38
C ASP A 59 -17.80 5.90 -8.88
N LEU A 60 -17.35 4.80 -9.45
CA LEU A 60 -17.50 4.50 -10.87
C LEU A 60 -18.97 4.15 -11.25
N ARG A 61 -19.81 3.80 -10.27
CA ARG A 61 -21.24 3.57 -10.51
C ARG A 61 -22.01 4.85 -10.80
N ALA A 62 -21.47 5.98 -10.37
CA ALA A 62 -22.04 7.31 -10.64
C ALA A 62 -21.66 7.85 -12.01
N LEU A 63 -20.85 7.16 -12.81
CA LEU A 63 -20.43 7.59 -14.14
C LEU A 63 -21.64 7.81 -15.05
N ARG A 64 -21.55 8.85 -15.86
CA ARG A 64 -22.55 9.21 -16.86
C ARG A 64 -21.90 9.26 -18.23
N ARG A 65 -22.65 8.96 -19.25
CA ARG A 65 -22.17 9.09 -20.62
C ARG A 65 -21.68 10.54 -20.85
N TYR A 66 -20.48 10.67 -21.40
CA TYR A 66 -19.89 11.95 -21.70
C TYR A 66 -20.80 12.82 -22.57
N GLY A 67 -20.86 14.09 -22.23
CA GLY A 67 -21.54 15.11 -23.02
C GLY A 67 -20.92 16.49 -22.72
N PRO A 68 -20.73 17.35 -23.73
CA PRO A 68 -20.06 18.66 -23.55
C PRO A 68 -20.70 19.55 -22.48
N LYS A 69 -21.99 19.39 -22.26
CA LYS A 69 -22.73 20.13 -21.21
C LYS A 69 -22.31 19.78 -19.80
N LEU A 70 -21.80 18.54 -19.56
CA LEU A 70 -21.40 18.09 -18.24
C LEU A 70 -20.06 18.72 -17.79
N VAL A 71 -19.22 19.08 -18.74
CA VAL A 71 -17.91 19.70 -18.47
C VAL A 71 -17.90 21.22 -18.75
N SER A 72 -19.06 21.79 -19.10
CA SER A 72 -19.15 23.22 -19.36
C SER A 72 -18.83 24.03 -18.10
N GLY A 73 -17.86 24.92 -18.20
CA GLY A 73 -17.36 25.74 -17.07
C GLY A 73 -16.27 25.08 -16.24
N TRP A 74 -15.89 23.84 -16.56
CA TRP A 74 -14.78 23.13 -15.91
C TRP A 74 -13.60 22.99 -16.85
N VAL A 75 -12.40 22.97 -16.29
CA VAL A 75 -11.20 22.62 -17.05
C VAL A 75 -11.14 21.10 -17.12
N ALA A 76 -11.15 20.56 -18.33
CA ALA A 76 -10.94 19.14 -18.58
C ALA A 76 -9.55 18.97 -19.20
N GLU A 77 -8.77 18.06 -18.64
CA GLU A 77 -7.45 17.73 -19.17
C GLU A 77 -7.58 16.68 -20.28
N GLU A 78 -6.88 16.89 -21.37
CA GLU A 78 -6.83 15.92 -22.45
C GLU A 78 -5.86 14.77 -22.12
N PRO A 79 -6.16 13.54 -22.57
CA PRO A 79 -5.26 12.42 -22.36
C PRO A 79 -3.93 12.64 -23.10
N SER A 80 -2.83 12.42 -22.40
CA SER A 80 -1.46 12.56 -22.91
C SER A 80 -0.70 11.23 -22.98
N TYR A 81 -1.29 10.17 -22.46
CA TYR A 81 -0.82 8.80 -22.64
C TYR A 81 -1.62 8.10 -23.73
N ALA A 82 -0.93 7.25 -24.50
CA ALA A 82 -1.60 6.39 -25.46
C ALA A 82 -2.36 5.26 -24.72
N PRO A 83 -3.46 4.71 -25.29
CA PRO A 83 -4.20 3.62 -24.68
C PRO A 83 -3.34 2.41 -24.28
N ALA A 84 -2.36 2.06 -25.10
CA ALA A 84 -1.42 0.97 -24.81
C ALA A 84 -0.57 1.24 -23.55
N GLU A 85 -0.20 2.51 -23.28
CA GLU A 85 0.53 2.89 -22.08
C GLU A 85 -0.35 2.79 -20.84
N CYS A 86 -1.63 3.19 -20.94
CA CYS A 86 -2.61 3.05 -19.87
C CYS A 86 -2.86 1.58 -19.52
N ILE A 87 -3.00 0.70 -20.52
CA ILE A 87 -3.12 -0.74 -20.30
C ILE A 87 -1.90 -1.29 -19.56
N GLN A 88 -0.68 -0.87 -19.90
CA GLN A 88 0.51 -1.30 -19.19
C GLN A 88 0.56 -0.79 -17.74
N LEU A 89 0.03 0.39 -17.46
CA LEU A 89 -0.14 0.88 -16.10
C LEU A 89 -1.12 -0.01 -15.32
N ALA A 90 -2.31 -0.24 -15.87
CA ALA A 90 -3.34 -1.08 -15.26
C ALA A 90 -2.85 -2.52 -15.00
N ARG A 91 -2.13 -3.12 -15.95
CA ARG A 91 -1.53 -4.46 -15.75
C ARG A 91 -0.55 -4.50 -14.58
N ARG A 92 0.28 -3.48 -14.41
CA ARG A 92 1.25 -3.43 -13.30
C ARG A 92 0.54 -3.38 -11.94
N GLU A 93 -0.51 -2.59 -11.83
CA GLU A 93 -1.32 -2.51 -10.62
C GLU A 93 -2.09 -3.81 -10.34
N ALA A 94 -2.72 -4.37 -11.38
CA ALA A 94 -3.40 -5.64 -11.29
C ALA A 94 -2.46 -6.77 -10.85
N MET A 95 -1.25 -6.84 -11.39
CA MET A 95 -0.23 -7.82 -10.96
C MET A 95 0.15 -7.67 -9.49
N ALA A 96 0.30 -6.43 -9.00
CA ALA A 96 0.56 -6.19 -7.60
C ALA A 96 -0.62 -6.62 -6.71
N GLY A 97 -1.86 -6.42 -7.17
CA GLY A 97 -3.09 -6.88 -6.53
C GLY A 97 -3.15 -8.41 -6.46
N ILE A 98 -2.97 -9.07 -7.61
CA ILE A 98 -2.96 -10.53 -7.75
C ILE A 98 -1.91 -11.15 -6.84
N GLY A 99 -0.71 -10.57 -6.76
CA GLY A 99 0.34 -11.05 -5.88
C GLY A 99 -0.10 -11.07 -4.40
N ARG A 100 -0.74 -10.01 -3.93
CA ARG A 100 -1.28 -9.96 -2.56
C ARG A 100 -2.39 -10.98 -2.33
N GLU A 101 -3.28 -11.16 -3.29
CA GLU A 101 -4.36 -12.13 -3.23
C GLU A 101 -3.85 -13.56 -3.17
N LEU A 102 -2.87 -13.91 -4.01
CA LEU A 102 -2.23 -15.22 -4.02
C LEU A 102 -1.59 -15.55 -2.67
N HIS A 103 -0.98 -14.59 -2.00
CA HIS A 103 -0.45 -14.80 -0.65
C HIS A 103 -1.54 -15.19 0.36
N GLY A 104 -2.73 -14.60 0.25
CA GLY A 104 -3.89 -14.95 1.08
C GLY A 104 -4.56 -16.28 0.70
N PHE A 105 -4.46 -16.66 -0.59
CA PHE A 105 -5.04 -17.89 -1.11
C PHE A 105 -4.22 -19.15 -0.79
N MET A 106 -2.93 -19.01 -0.46
CA MET A 106 -2.07 -20.14 -0.16
C MET A 106 -2.58 -20.92 1.05
N PRO A 107 -2.78 -22.26 0.94
CA PRO A 107 -3.22 -23.08 2.04
C PRO A 107 -2.10 -23.27 3.09
N GLY A 108 -2.51 -23.44 4.36
CA GLY A 108 -1.62 -23.67 5.49
C GLY A 108 -1.22 -22.37 6.22
N ASP A 109 -0.48 -22.53 7.32
CA ASP A 109 -0.11 -21.42 8.20
C ASP A 109 1.00 -20.54 7.63
N LYS A 110 1.82 -21.08 6.74
CA LYS A 110 2.98 -20.39 6.14
C LYS A 110 3.27 -20.92 4.75
N HIS A 111 3.70 -20.04 3.87
CA HIS A 111 4.22 -20.40 2.56
C HIS A 111 5.59 -19.74 2.31
N ARG A 112 6.34 -20.27 1.38
CA ARG A 112 7.65 -19.77 0.96
C ARG A 112 7.88 -20.04 -0.51
N ASN A 113 8.73 -19.23 -1.16
CA ASN A 113 9.14 -19.41 -2.55
C ASN A 113 7.95 -19.45 -3.53
N LEU A 114 6.92 -18.59 -3.28
CA LEU A 114 5.81 -18.44 -4.21
C LEU A 114 6.33 -17.87 -5.53
N GLN A 115 6.11 -18.61 -6.62
CA GLN A 115 6.40 -18.19 -7.98
C GLN A 115 5.13 -18.36 -8.81
N TYR A 116 4.83 -17.38 -9.63
CA TYR A 116 3.67 -17.42 -10.51
C TYR A 116 3.93 -16.65 -11.81
N SER A 117 3.21 -17.01 -12.85
CA SER A 117 3.08 -16.25 -14.08
C SER A 117 1.62 -15.87 -14.28
N THR A 118 1.38 -14.70 -14.84
CA THR A 118 0.03 -14.18 -15.06
C THR A 118 -0.19 -13.97 -16.55
N GLU A 119 -1.34 -14.43 -17.03
CA GLU A 119 -1.86 -14.12 -18.35
C GLU A 119 -3.10 -13.24 -18.19
N PHE A 120 -3.23 -12.23 -19.04
CA PHE A 120 -4.39 -11.34 -19.05
C PHE A 120 -5.24 -11.66 -20.28
N ASP A 121 -6.54 -11.81 -20.08
CA ASP A 121 -7.51 -12.06 -21.13
C ASP A 121 -8.73 -11.15 -20.95
N GLY A 122 -9.37 -10.75 -22.05
CA GLY A 122 -10.59 -9.94 -22.02
C GLY A 122 -10.39 -8.52 -21.48
N GLU A 123 -9.27 -7.88 -21.79
CA GLU A 123 -9.00 -6.52 -21.35
C GLU A 123 -9.86 -5.50 -22.09
N ASP A 124 -10.52 -4.62 -21.36
CA ASP A 124 -11.28 -3.49 -21.86
C ASP A 124 -10.80 -2.18 -21.21
N LEU A 125 -10.81 -1.09 -21.97
CA LEU A 125 -10.33 0.22 -21.53
C LEU A 125 -11.35 1.31 -21.92
N GLU A 126 -11.84 2.00 -20.90
CA GLU A 126 -12.72 3.15 -21.10
C GLU A 126 -12.07 4.45 -20.61
N LEU A 127 -12.13 5.50 -21.44
CA LEU A 127 -11.69 6.83 -21.04
C LEU A 127 -12.77 7.52 -20.23
N THR A 128 -12.44 7.87 -18.98
CA THR A 128 -13.33 8.54 -18.04
C THR A 128 -12.79 9.88 -17.57
N LEU A 129 -13.68 10.85 -17.36
CA LEU A 129 -13.36 12.12 -16.70
C LEU A 129 -13.78 12.03 -15.23
N LEU A 130 -12.82 12.16 -14.33
CA LEU A 130 -13.03 12.14 -12.89
C LEU A 130 -12.84 13.54 -12.30
N PRO A 131 -13.66 13.96 -11.32
CA PRO A 131 -13.54 15.26 -10.70
C PRO A 131 -12.39 15.28 -9.70
N VAL A 132 -11.36 16.06 -9.98
CA VAL A 132 -10.20 16.27 -9.11
C VAL A 132 -9.96 17.76 -8.93
N TRP A 133 -9.91 18.20 -7.66
CA TRP A 133 -9.47 19.56 -7.36
C TRP A 133 -7.96 19.56 -7.17
N VAL A 134 -7.30 20.46 -7.86
CA VAL A 134 -5.87 20.69 -7.74
C VAL A 134 -5.66 22.06 -7.11
N LEU A 135 -5.18 22.07 -5.87
CA LEU A 135 -5.00 23.27 -5.08
C LEU A 135 -3.50 23.55 -4.88
N PRO A 136 -2.95 24.60 -5.51
CA PRO A 136 -1.60 25.04 -5.21
C PRO A 136 -1.58 25.80 -3.87
N VAL A 137 -0.85 25.28 -2.88
CA VAL A 137 -0.70 25.91 -1.56
C VAL A 137 0.72 26.40 -1.38
N ARG A 138 0.87 27.70 -1.17
CA ARG A 138 2.13 28.31 -0.77
C ARG A 138 2.10 28.57 0.74
N TYR A 139 2.93 27.84 1.49
CA TYR A 139 3.03 27.98 2.96
C TYR A 139 4.24 28.80 3.39
N ASP A 140 5.15 29.11 2.47
CA ASP A 140 6.35 29.89 2.68
C ASP A 140 6.72 30.55 1.33
N GLU A 141 7.09 31.83 1.36
CA GLU A 141 7.40 32.60 0.13
C GLU A 141 8.69 32.09 -0.54
N GLU A 142 9.65 31.59 0.23
CA GLU A 142 10.92 31.09 -0.26
C GLU A 142 10.87 29.63 -0.72
N LYS A 143 9.77 28.91 -0.46
CA LYS A 143 9.63 27.49 -0.76
C LYS A 143 8.73 27.22 -1.95
N PRO A 144 8.95 26.09 -2.64
CA PRO A 144 8.10 25.72 -3.75
C PRO A 144 6.64 25.50 -3.29
N VAL A 145 5.73 25.78 -4.20
CA VAL A 145 4.30 25.55 -4.00
C VAL A 145 4.03 24.05 -3.81
N VAL A 146 3.26 23.71 -2.80
CA VAL A 146 2.78 22.35 -2.56
C VAL A 146 1.48 22.14 -3.28
N ARG A 147 1.39 21.09 -4.07
CA ARG A 147 0.16 20.69 -4.75
C ARG A 147 -0.65 19.79 -3.81
N LEU A 148 -1.88 20.20 -3.51
CA LEU A 148 -2.87 19.38 -2.86
C LEU A 148 -3.89 18.90 -3.89
N LEU A 149 -4.23 17.63 -3.81
CA LEU A 149 -5.25 16.98 -4.63
C LEU A 149 -6.43 16.62 -3.74
N VAL A 150 -7.63 16.85 -4.24
CA VAL A 150 -8.86 16.47 -3.55
C VAL A 150 -9.76 15.73 -4.53
N ASN A 151 -10.18 14.53 -4.14
CA ASN A 151 -11.19 13.78 -4.87
C ASN A 151 -12.52 14.55 -4.80
N GLY A 152 -13.06 14.96 -5.95
CA GLY A 152 -14.28 15.76 -6.03
C GLY A 152 -15.56 15.01 -5.66
N GLN A 153 -15.50 13.68 -5.54
CA GLN A 153 -16.65 12.86 -5.13
C GLN A 153 -16.62 12.57 -3.62
N THR A 154 -15.45 12.20 -3.09
CA THR A 154 -15.32 11.71 -1.71
C THR A 154 -14.75 12.76 -0.75
N GLY A 155 -14.12 13.81 -1.26
CA GLY A 155 -13.40 14.78 -0.45
C GLY A 155 -12.07 14.28 0.10
N LYS A 156 -11.60 13.10 -0.31
CA LYS A 156 -10.29 12.57 0.13
C LYS A 156 -9.18 13.46 -0.38
N ILE A 157 -8.27 13.83 0.52
CA ILE A 157 -7.19 14.78 0.26
C ILE A 157 -5.85 14.04 0.23
N PHE A 158 -5.02 14.41 -0.74
CA PHE A 158 -3.63 14.01 -0.80
C PHE A 158 -2.73 15.22 -1.06
N GLY A 159 -1.59 15.25 -0.36
CA GLY A 159 -0.56 16.27 -0.60
C GLY A 159 0.72 15.91 0.13
N LYS A 160 1.86 16.17 -0.51
CA LYS A 160 3.18 15.93 0.08
C LYS A 160 3.59 17.16 0.90
N ALA A 161 3.32 17.14 2.21
CA ALA A 161 3.82 18.18 3.10
C ALA A 161 5.36 18.09 3.21
N PRO A 162 6.08 19.20 3.06
CA PRO A 162 7.53 19.20 3.22
C PRO A 162 7.90 18.98 4.68
N THR A 163 8.69 17.96 4.91
CA THR A 163 9.23 17.66 6.23
C THR A 163 10.45 18.54 6.52
N SER A 164 10.48 19.17 7.69
CA SER A 164 11.65 19.91 8.15
C SER A 164 12.71 18.92 8.67
N TRP A 165 13.74 18.69 7.89
CA TRP A 165 14.88 17.84 8.27
C TRP A 165 15.53 18.26 9.59
N LEU A 166 15.58 19.56 9.89
CA LEU A 166 16.10 20.07 11.15
C LEU A 166 15.26 19.57 12.35
N LYS A 167 13.92 19.58 12.24
CA LYS A 167 13.07 19.08 13.32
C LYS A 167 13.20 17.56 13.49
N VAL A 168 13.33 16.82 12.39
CA VAL A 168 13.55 15.37 12.41
C VAL A 168 14.89 15.05 13.06
N THR A 169 15.96 15.73 12.64
CA THR A 169 17.31 15.53 13.20
C THR A 169 17.32 15.83 14.69
N PHE A 170 16.71 16.95 15.12
CA PHE A 170 16.62 17.30 16.53
C PHE A 170 15.85 16.26 17.34
N ALA A 171 14.72 15.78 16.84
CA ALA A 171 13.93 14.73 17.50
C ALA A 171 14.72 13.42 17.63
N VAL A 172 15.46 13.02 16.60
CA VAL A 172 16.32 11.82 16.62
C VAL A 172 17.45 11.98 17.65
N LEU A 173 18.14 13.11 17.66
CA LEU A 173 19.21 13.37 18.62
C LEU A 173 18.70 13.38 20.07
N LEU A 174 17.51 13.98 20.30
CA LEU A 174 16.87 13.97 21.60
C LEU A 174 16.52 12.54 22.05
N ALA A 175 15.96 11.73 21.15
CA ALA A 175 15.67 10.32 21.43
C ALA A 175 16.94 9.55 21.80
N ILE A 176 18.02 9.70 21.04
CA ILE A 176 19.32 9.05 21.32
C ILE A 176 19.86 9.49 22.69
N ALA A 177 19.78 10.78 23.04
CA ALA A 177 20.23 11.29 24.32
C ALA A 177 19.43 10.71 25.50
N VAL A 178 18.11 10.60 25.35
CA VAL A 178 17.24 9.97 26.36
C VAL A 178 17.57 8.50 26.55
N PHE A 179 17.73 7.75 25.48
CA PHE A 179 18.08 6.34 25.55
C PHE A 179 19.48 6.10 26.15
N ALA A 180 20.47 6.92 25.78
CA ALA A 180 21.81 6.85 26.34
C ALA A 180 21.80 7.17 27.84
N GLY A 181 21.07 8.21 28.26
CA GLY A 181 20.92 8.58 29.67
C GLY A 181 20.23 7.46 30.48
N ALA A 182 19.15 6.89 29.96
CA ALA A 182 18.48 5.77 30.61
C ALA A 182 19.37 4.53 30.72
N PHE A 183 20.17 4.24 29.69
CA PHE A 183 21.12 3.11 29.69
C PHE A 183 22.24 3.30 30.75
N ILE A 184 22.79 4.51 30.86
CA ILE A 184 23.83 4.83 31.85
C ILE A 184 23.24 4.71 33.27
N ALA A 185 22.05 5.29 33.50
CA ALA A 185 21.37 5.22 34.79
C ALA A 185 21.05 3.76 35.21
N PHE A 186 20.64 2.93 34.25
CA PHE A 186 20.39 1.50 34.50
C PHE A 186 21.69 0.76 34.87
N ARG A 187 22.80 1.09 34.22
CA ARG A 187 24.11 0.46 34.50
C ARG A 187 24.67 0.84 35.88
N GLU A 188 24.38 2.02 36.38
CA GLU A 188 24.84 2.45 37.72
C GLU A 188 23.98 1.88 38.86
N LEU A 189 22.76 1.44 38.54
CA LEU A 189 21.83 0.82 39.52
C LEU A 189 21.97 -0.71 39.62
N THR A 190 22.76 -1.35 38.76
CA THR A 190 22.99 -2.79 38.72
C THR A 190 24.44 -3.15 39.06
#